data_534c43677e4ffdb1899dc35b4969546f
#
_entry.id   534c43677e4ffdb1899dc35b4969546f
#
_cell.length_a   1.000
_cell.length_b   1.000
_cell.length_c   1.000
_cell.angle_alpha   90.00
_cell.angle_beta   90.00
_cell.angle_gamma   90.00
#
_symmetry.space_group_name_H-M   'P 1'
#
loop_
_entity.id
_entity.type
_entity.pdbx_description
1 polymer ?
#
loop_
_entity_poly.entity_id
_entity_poly.type
_entity_poly.pdbx_seq_one_letter_code
_entity_poly.pdbx_strand_id
1 'polypeptide(L)'
;MPERSPQKIKKLRDEANRLRFFSRSSLYIARTIALVFLGIMTCVLSFVFCARLANLYILVNEGMALRMECILQDGPKEELDNYFTVECIASDGRLYDTTYQPYTVTSYNPTLDFSRIRVWPWLNELSVDVLEQAENIAGTANSNAVDPDSAPPPWTPIRYRLTAVKVKGSWRINSITTLTVDPKIDPLPTADPDRSPLPMATPTASPVPTPRLSLITPTPFL
;
A
#
# COMPACT_ATOMS: atom_id res chain seq x y z
N MET A 1 -85.59 -1.80 -6.26
CA MET A 1 -84.21 -1.31 -5.99
C MET A 1 -84.12 -0.94 -4.53
N PRO A 2 -83.20 -1.50 -3.71
CA PRO A 2 -83.15 -1.19 -2.32
C PRO A 2 -82.49 0.17 -2.12
N GLU A 3 -83.23 1.10 -1.57
CA GLU A 3 -82.80 2.44 -1.21
C GLU A 3 -81.74 2.36 -0.07
N ARG A 4 -80.50 2.65 -0.38
CA ARG A 4 -79.43 2.65 0.63
C ARG A 4 -79.64 3.82 1.58
N SER A 5 -80.02 3.52 2.81
CA SER A 5 -80.24 4.47 3.91
C SER A 5 -79.07 5.48 4.01
N PRO A 6 -79.35 6.83 4.07
CA PRO A 6 -78.30 7.86 4.08
C PRO A 6 -77.33 7.73 5.26
N GLN A 7 -77.72 7.07 6.32
CA GLN A 7 -76.86 6.77 7.46
C GLN A 7 -75.75 5.75 7.15
N LYS A 8 -76.00 4.74 6.31
CA LYS A 8 -74.98 3.78 5.87
C LYS A 8 -73.90 4.44 4.99
N ILE A 9 -74.30 5.40 4.12
CA ILE A 9 -73.37 6.11 3.27
C ILE A 9 -72.47 7.04 4.10
N LYS A 10 -73.01 7.69 5.13
CA LYS A 10 -72.21 8.54 6.02
C LYS A 10 -71.19 7.71 6.83
N LYS A 11 -71.56 6.57 7.34
CA LYS A 11 -70.69 5.66 8.09
C LYS A 11 -69.50 5.14 7.23
N LEU A 12 -69.78 4.75 5.98
CA LEU A 12 -68.76 4.30 5.05
C LEU A 12 -67.78 5.43 4.66
N ARG A 13 -68.29 6.66 4.53
CA ARG A 13 -67.45 7.85 4.24
C ARG A 13 -66.53 8.18 5.42
N ASP A 14 -67.03 8.08 6.64
CA ASP A 14 -66.24 8.36 7.85
C ASP A 14 -65.15 7.27 8.05
N GLU A 15 -65.46 5.99 7.82
CA GLU A 15 -64.47 4.92 7.82
C GLU A 15 -63.42 5.09 6.74
N ALA A 16 -63.82 5.44 5.51
CA ALA A 16 -62.85 5.70 4.43
C ALA A 16 -61.96 6.90 4.74
N ASN A 17 -62.47 7.97 5.36
CA ASN A 17 -61.65 9.12 5.76
C ASN A 17 -60.66 8.76 6.91
N ARG A 18 -61.09 7.95 7.89
CA ARG A 18 -60.23 7.43 8.96
C ARG A 18 -59.11 6.60 8.37
N LEU A 19 -59.39 5.67 7.45
CA LEU A 19 -58.38 4.83 6.79
C LEU A 19 -57.38 5.68 6.00
N ARG A 20 -57.82 6.74 5.29
CA ARG A 20 -56.91 7.64 4.56
C ARG A 20 -56.04 8.46 5.51
N PHE A 21 -56.56 8.90 6.66
CA PHE A 21 -55.81 9.63 7.67
C PHE A 21 -54.76 8.72 8.32
N PHE A 22 -55.12 7.49 8.69
CA PHE A 22 -54.15 6.50 9.21
C PHE A 22 -53.04 6.15 8.21
N SER A 23 -53.40 6.00 6.93
CA SER A 23 -52.39 5.68 5.90
C SER A 23 -51.40 6.80 5.69
N ARG A 24 -51.81 8.05 5.71
CA ARG A 24 -50.90 9.19 5.60
C ARG A 24 -50.02 9.35 6.84
N SER A 25 -50.61 9.25 8.02
CA SER A 25 -49.87 9.36 9.28
C SER A 25 -48.83 8.23 9.41
N SER A 26 -49.18 6.98 9.05
CA SER A 26 -48.25 5.83 9.09
C SER A 26 -47.08 6.01 8.12
N LEU A 27 -47.29 6.59 6.94
CA LEU A 27 -46.21 6.90 6.01
C LEU A 27 -45.21 7.92 6.58
N TYR A 28 -45.67 8.98 7.26
CA TYR A 28 -44.78 9.94 7.91
C TYR A 28 -43.95 9.27 9.03
N ILE A 29 -44.59 8.47 9.87
CA ILE A 29 -43.92 7.75 10.94
C ILE A 29 -42.88 6.77 10.36
N ALA A 30 -43.25 6.00 9.35
CA ALA A 30 -42.34 5.05 8.69
C ALA A 30 -41.15 5.78 8.07
N ARG A 31 -41.36 6.91 7.40
CA ARG A 31 -40.29 7.75 6.84
C ARG A 31 -39.35 8.27 7.92
N THR A 32 -39.89 8.76 9.04
CA THR A 32 -39.07 9.24 10.16
C THR A 32 -38.23 8.13 10.76
N ILE A 33 -38.81 6.95 10.99
CA ILE A 33 -38.09 5.78 11.49
C ILE A 33 -36.99 5.36 10.51
N ALA A 34 -37.28 5.33 9.20
CA ALA A 34 -36.29 5.00 8.19
C ALA A 34 -35.13 6.01 8.16
N LEU A 35 -35.39 7.30 8.30
CA LEU A 35 -34.34 8.33 8.38
C LEU A 35 -33.48 8.20 9.63
N VAL A 36 -34.09 7.94 10.78
CA VAL A 36 -33.33 7.68 12.03
C VAL A 36 -32.48 6.44 11.91
N PHE A 37 -33.03 5.36 11.37
CA PHE A 37 -32.28 4.13 11.13
C PHE A 37 -31.11 4.34 10.16
N LEU A 38 -31.33 5.05 9.07
CA LEU A 38 -30.28 5.42 8.12
C LEU A 38 -29.17 6.24 8.79
N GLY A 39 -29.53 7.20 9.65
CA GLY A 39 -28.58 7.99 10.42
C GLY A 39 -27.71 7.12 11.33
N ILE A 40 -28.34 6.21 12.09
CA ILE A 40 -27.63 5.28 12.97
C ILE A 40 -26.67 4.38 12.16
N MET A 41 -27.15 3.80 11.05
CA MET A 41 -26.31 2.98 10.17
C MET A 41 -25.12 3.73 9.62
N THR A 42 -25.30 4.97 9.21
CA THR A 42 -24.21 5.82 8.73
C THR A 42 -23.16 6.09 9.83
N CYS A 43 -23.61 6.39 11.04
CA CYS A 43 -22.70 6.58 12.19
C CYS A 43 -21.91 5.30 12.51
N VAL A 44 -22.56 4.14 12.51
CA VAL A 44 -21.89 2.85 12.78
C VAL A 44 -20.86 2.54 11.69
N LEU A 45 -21.23 2.70 10.42
CA LEU A 45 -20.29 2.49 9.29
C LEU A 45 -19.09 3.44 9.36
N SER A 46 -19.31 4.72 9.66
CA SER A 46 -18.25 5.70 9.82
C SER A 46 -17.31 5.32 10.96
N PHE A 47 -17.85 4.89 12.10
CA PHE A 47 -17.04 4.46 13.23
C PHE A 47 -16.17 3.24 12.89
N VAL A 48 -16.76 2.21 12.24
CA VAL A 48 -16.01 1.02 11.81
C VAL A 48 -14.91 1.37 10.81
N PHE A 49 -15.21 2.27 9.88
CA PHE A 49 -14.22 2.74 8.89
C PHE A 49 -13.06 3.47 9.57
N CYS A 50 -13.33 4.42 10.46
CA CYS A 50 -12.31 5.17 11.21
C CYS A 50 -11.46 4.24 12.08
N ALA A 51 -12.07 3.28 12.77
CA ALA A 51 -11.34 2.32 13.60
C ALA A 51 -10.40 1.43 12.77
N ARG A 52 -10.84 0.97 11.60
CA ARG A 52 -9.98 0.18 10.70
C ARG A 52 -8.83 1.01 10.12
N LEU A 53 -9.10 2.27 9.74
CA LEU A 53 -8.09 3.18 9.24
C LEU A 53 -7.02 3.46 10.29
N ALA A 54 -7.42 3.73 11.53
CA ALA A 54 -6.50 3.97 12.64
C ALA A 54 -5.63 2.72 12.92
N ASN A 55 -6.25 1.53 12.97
CA ASN A 55 -5.51 0.29 13.16
C ASN A 55 -4.50 0.03 12.04
N LEU A 56 -4.86 0.28 10.78
CA LEU A 56 -3.94 0.14 9.64
C LEU A 56 -2.79 1.12 9.75
N TYR A 57 -3.07 2.39 10.08
CA TYR A 57 -2.05 3.42 10.21
C TYR A 57 -1.03 3.07 11.29
N ILE A 58 -1.50 2.69 12.49
CA ILE A 58 -0.64 2.28 13.60
C ILE A 58 0.20 1.06 13.22
N LEU A 59 -0.46 0.01 12.69
CA LEU A 59 0.19 -1.23 12.27
C LEU A 59 1.33 -0.98 11.27
N VAL A 60 1.06 -0.16 10.25
CA VAL A 60 2.05 0.13 9.21
C VAL A 60 3.16 1.03 9.73
N ASN A 61 2.82 2.07 10.49
CA ASN A 61 3.81 2.98 11.03
C ASN A 61 4.79 2.28 11.98
N GLU A 62 4.28 1.52 12.94
CA GLU A 62 5.11 0.79 13.91
C GLU A 62 5.84 -0.39 13.26
N GLY A 63 5.12 -1.18 12.44
CA GLY A 63 5.71 -2.34 11.77
C GLY A 63 6.83 -1.97 10.80
N MET A 64 6.63 -0.93 9.96
CA MET A 64 7.66 -0.49 9.02
C MET A 64 8.83 0.20 9.71
N ALA A 65 8.60 0.93 10.82
CA ALA A 65 9.67 1.51 11.62
C ALA A 65 10.54 0.41 12.24
N LEU A 66 9.93 -0.60 12.85
CA LEU A 66 10.66 -1.75 13.41
C LEU A 66 11.40 -2.54 12.33
N ARG A 67 10.77 -2.73 11.16
CA ARG A 67 11.42 -3.36 10.00
C ARG A 67 12.69 -2.62 9.57
N MET A 68 12.61 -1.28 9.51
CA MET A 68 13.76 -0.45 9.16
C MET A 68 14.87 -0.53 10.22
N GLU A 69 14.51 -0.58 11.49
CA GLU A 69 15.44 -0.80 12.61
C GLU A 69 16.14 -2.17 12.48
N CYS A 70 15.41 -3.23 12.15
CA CYS A 70 15.99 -4.55 11.92
C CYS A 70 16.99 -4.55 10.74
N ILE A 71 16.75 -3.76 9.70
CA ILE A 71 17.62 -3.68 8.52
C ILE A 71 18.87 -2.84 8.81
N LEU A 72 18.72 -1.71 9.50
CA LEU A 72 19.81 -0.73 9.71
C LEU A 72 20.65 -1.02 10.94
N GLN A 73 20.04 -1.53 12.03
CA GLN A 73 20.67 -1.67 13.36
C GLN A 73 20.68 -3.11 13.87
N ASP A 74 20.30 -4.10 13.02
CA ASP A 74 20.16 -5.50 13.42
C ASP A 74 19.26 -5.69 14.67
N GLY A 75 18.14 -4.97 14.69
CA GLY A 75 17.15 -4.99 15.78
C GLY A 75 16.48 -6.36 15.98
N PRO A 76 15.64 -6.50 17.02
CA PRO A 76 15.04 -7.77 17.43
C PRO A 76 14.01 -8.24 16.39
N LYS A 77 14.40 -9.20 15.55
CA LYS A 77 13.53 -9.74 14.49
C LYS A 77 12.32 -10.50 15.03
N GLU A 78 12.38 -10.99 16.26
CA GLU A 78 11.26 -11.68 16.92
C GLU A 78 10.07 -10.74 17.17
N GLU A 79 10.31 -9.44 17.33
CA GLU A 79 9.25 -8.45 17.54
C GLU A 79 8.44 -8.19 16.25
N LEU A 80 9.00 -8.48 15.08
CA LEU A 80 8.29 -8.37 13.80
C LEU A 80 7.06 -9.26 13.73
N ASP A 81 7.04 -10.39 14.44
CA ASP A 81 5.89 -11.30 14.50
C ASP A 81 4.62 -10.64 15.05
N ASN A 82 4.74 -9.53 15.77
CA ASN A 82 3.59 -8.76 16.26
C ASN A 82 2.89 -8.00 15.14
N TYR A 83 3.64 -7.58 14.13
CA TYR A 83 3.18 -6.71 13.04
C TYR A 83 3.05 -7.43 11.70
N PHE A 84 3.85 -8.45 11.45
CA PHE A 84 3.89 -9.19 10.18
C PHE A 84 3.45 -10.65 10.37
N THR A 85 3.04 -11.28 9.28
CA THR A 85 2.89 -12.73 9.25
C THR A 85 4.26 -13.40 9.02
N VAL A 86 4.40 -14.62 9.47
CA VAL A 86 5.66 -15.40 9.32
C VAL A 86 6.02 -15.54 7.84
N GLU A 87 5.02 -15.73 6.98
CA GLU A 87 5.21 -15.83 5.53
C GLU A 87 5.72 -14.52 4.93
N CYS A 88 5.22 -13.37 5.43
CA CYS A 88 5.67 -12.06 5.00
C CYS A 88 7.13 -11.82 5.39
N ILE A 89 7.52 -12.12 6.62
CA ILE A 89 8.90 -11.99 7.11
C ILE A 89 9.85 -12.89 6.28
N ALA A 90 9.46 -14.14 6.04
CA ALA A 90 10.27 -15.08 5.27
C ALA A 90 10.46 -14.67 3.80
N SER A 91 9.49 -13.94 3.23
CA SER A 91 9.53 -13.47 1.84
C SER A 91 10.18 -12.10 1.66
N ASP A 92 10.46 -11.36 2.74
CA ASP A 92 11.05 -10.03 2.67
C ASP A 92 12.56 -10.08 2.47
N GLY A 93 13.00 -10.03 1.22
CA GLY A 93 14.41 -10.07 0.85
C GLY A 93 15.27 -8.97 1.48
N ARG A 94 14.69 -7.81 1.85
CA ARG A 94 15.45 -6.71 2.48
C ARG A 94 15.84 -6.97 3.93
N LEU A 95 15.07 -7.77 4.65
CA LEU A 95 15.43 -8.18 6.02
C LEU A 95 16.68 -9.07 6.06
N TYR A 96 17.04 -9.66 4.92
CA TYR A 96 18.23 -10.53 4.76
C TYR A 96 19.32 -9.86 3.94
N ASP A 97 19.16 -8.59 3.58
CA ASP A 97 20.17 -7.81 2.87
C ASP A 97 21.33 -7.50 3.81
N THR A 98 22.55 -7.76 3.34
CA THR A 98 23.79 -7.59 4.09
C THR A 98 24.44 -6.23 3.87
N THR A 99 23.81 -5.33 3.15
CA THR A 99 24.36 -4.02 2.74
C THR A 99 24.80 -3.18 3.95
N TYR A 100 24.05 -3.21 5.04
CA TYR A 100 24.35 -2.44 6.26
C TYR A 100 25.12 -3.22 7.33
N GLN A 101 25.30 -4.53 7.18
CA GLN A 101 26.04 -5.36 8.17
C GLN A 101 27.47 -4.88 8.47
N PRO A 102 28.25 -4.33 7.48
CA PRO A 102 29.57 -3.79 7.75
C PRO A 102 29.57 -2.49 8.54
N TYR A 103 28.41 -1.94 8.89
CA TYR A 103 28.30 -0.64 9.53
C TYR A 103 27.55 -0.74 10.86
N THR A 104 27.94 0.09 11.83
CA THR A 104 27.17 0.34 13.04
C THR A 104 26.43 1.64 12.87
N VAL A 105 25.13 1.55 12.48
CA VAL A 105 24.26 2.73 12.30
C VAL A 105 23.85 3.25 13.68
N THR A 106 24.20 4.48 13.99
CA THR A 106 23.90 5.13 15.28
C THR A 106 22.65 6.00 15.25
N SER A 107 22.34 6.59 14.09
CA SER A 107 21.13 7.40 13.91
C SER A 107 20.67 7.41 12.47
N TYR A 108 19.36 7.53 12.30
CA TYR A 108 18.69 7.73 11.01
C TYR A 108 17.34 8.40 11.27
N ASN A 109 16.76 9.01 10.24
CA ASN A 109 15.45 9.64 10.29
C ASN A 109 14.48 8.89 9.37
N PRO A 110 13.63 8.01 9.91
CA PRO A 110 12.67 7.26 9.11
C PRO A 110 11.52 8.17 8.67
N THR A 111 11.11 8.08 7.41
CA THR A 111 9.94 8.78 6.88
C THR A 111 9.08 7.80 6.10
N LEU A 112 7.79 7.76 6.44
CA LEU A 112 6.77 6.96 5.77
C LEU A 112 5.71 7.89 5.18
N ASP A 113 5.56 7.88 3.86
CA ASP A 113 4.53 8.64 3.16
C ASP A 113 3.43 7.69 2.67
N PHE A 114 2.21 7.93 3.15
CA PHE A 114 1.05 7.07 2.91
C PHE A 114 0.27 7.55 1.70
N SER A 115 -0.04 6.65 0.79
CA SER A 115 -0.87 6.91 -0.37
C SER A 115 -1.83 5.73 -0.65
N ARG A 116 -2.89 5.98 -1.43
CA ARG A 116 -3.84 4.96 -1.89
C ARG A 116 -4.33 3.98 -0.82
N ILE A 117 -4.84 4.50 0.27
CA ILE A 117 -5.40 3.70 1.36
C ILE A 117 -6.72 3.06 0.92
N ARG A 118 -6.83 1.73 1.06
CA ARG A 118 -8.02 0.94 0.75
C ARG A 118 -8.49 0.20 1.99
N VAL A 119 -9.49 0.77 2.67
CA VAL A 119 -10.06 0.26 3.91
C VAL A 119 -11.58 0.19 3.78
N TRP A 120 -12.09 -0.95 3.29
CA TRP A 120 -13.54 -1.14 3.18
C TRP A 120 -14.09 -1.93 4.37
N PRO A 121 -15.22 -1.51 4.97
CA PRO A 121 -15.76 -2.15 6.17
C PRO A 121 -16.12 -3.63 6.02
N TRP A 122 -16.40 -4.07 4.81
CA TRP A 122 -16.80 -5.45 4.51
C TRP A 122 -15.67 -6.35 4.00
N LEU A 123 -14.47 -5.80 3.75
CA LEU A 123 -13.31 -6.60 3.37
C LEU A 123 -12.54 -7.07 4.60
N ASN A 124 -12.03 -8.29 4.54
CA ASN A 124 -11.13 -8.85 5.55
C ASN A 124 -9.65 -8.56 5.26
N GLU A 125 -9.41 -7.74 4.26
CA GLU A 125 -8.09 -7.34 3.78
C GLU A 125 -8.05 -5.82 3.68
N LEU A 126 -6.96 -5.24 4.18
CA LEU A 126 -6.68 -3.81 4.09
C LEU A 126 -5.43 -3.63 3.25
N SER A 127 -5.38 -2.61 2.41
CA SER A 127 -4.17 -2.31 1.66
C SER A 127 -3.85 -0.83 1.64
N VAL A 128 -2.54 -0.53 1.61
CA VAL A 128 -2.01 0.83 1.54
C VAL A 128 -0.73 0.84 0.73
N ASP A 129 -0.55 1.88 -0.06
CA ASP A 129 0.71 2.14 -0.74
C ASP A 129 1.52 3.10 0.16
N VAL A 130 2.76 2.74 0.49
CA VAL A 130 3.65 3.49 1.37
C VAL A 130 4.98 3.73 0.66
N LEU A 131 5.49 4.95 0.73
CA LEU A 131 6.86 5.27 0.35
C LEU A 131 7.72 5.23 1.62
N GLU A 132 8.70 4.33 1.63
CA GLU A 132 9.66 4.15 2.71
C GLU A 132 10.95 4.89 2.36
N GLN A 133 11.37 5.80 3.25
CA GLN A 133 12.62 6.56 3.14
C GLN A 133 13.34 6.60 4.49
N ALA A 134 14.66 6.62 4.45
CA ALA A 134 15.49 6.95 5.60
C ALA A 134 16.49 8.03 5.19
N GLU A 135 16.51 9.11 5.94
CA GLU A 135 17.41 10.23 5.72
C GLU A 135 18.43 10.32 6.85
N ASN A 136 19.54 11.02 6.59
CA ASN A 136 20.57 11.29 7.60
C ASN A 136 21.09 10.04 8.33
N ILE A 137 21.34 8.97 7.56
CA ILE A 137 21.91 7.75 8.11
C ILE A 137 23.35 8.06 8.53
N ALA A 138 23.59 8.02 9.84
CA ALA A 138 24.91 8.22 10.42
C ALA A 138 25.35 6.93 11.13
N GLY A 139 26.61 6.61 10.98
CA GLY A 139 27.20 5.40 11.56
C GLY A 139 28.68 5.32 11.25
N THR A 140 29.32 4.30 11.76
CA THR A 140 30.74 4.03 11.57
C THR A 140 30.92 2.65 10.94
N ALA A 141 31.93 2.50 10.09
CA ALA A 141 32.32 1.20 9.62
C ALA A 141 32.82 0.35 10.78
N ASN A 142 32.44 -0.90 10.83
CA ASN A 142 32.98 -1.88 11.78
C ASN A 142 34.20 -2.59 11.18
N SER A 143 34.84 -3.46 11.95
CA SER A 143 36.07 -4.17 11.55
C SER A 143 35.89 -5.04 10.28
N ASN A 144 34.68 -5.28 9.84
CA ASN A 144 34.37 -6.10 8.67
C ASN A 144 34.13 -5.25 7.40
N ALA A 145 34.17 -3.91 7.52
CA ALA A 145 34.04 -3.03 6.37
C ALA A 145 35.30 -3.08 5.48
N VAL A 146 35.07 -2.91 4.19
CA VAL A 146 36.19 -2.88 3.20
C VAL A 146 37.04 -1.63 3.37
N ASP A 147 36.42 -0.53 3.79
CA ASP A 147 37.07 0.74 4.06
C ASP A 147 36.59 1.25 5.44
N PRO A 148 37.52 1.32 6.45
CA PRO A 148 37.17 1.71 7.81
C PRO A 148 36.65 3.16 7.94
N ASP A 149 36.96 4.02 6.99
CA ASP A 149 36.50 5.42 6.98
C ASP A 149 35.22 5.63 6.15
N SER A 150 34.63 4.56 5.63
CA SER A 150 33.43 4.66 4.81
C SER A 150 32.18 4.92 5.65
N ALA A 151 31.34 5.85 5.20
CA ALA A 151 30.01 6.08 5.79
C ALA A 151 29.01 5.03 5.28
N PRO A 152 27.94 4.73 6.06
CA PRO A 152 26.87 3.86 5.60
C PRO A 152 26.28 4.36 4.27
N PRO A 153 25.90 3.46 3.35
CA PRO A 153 25.32 3.85 2.08
C PRO A 153 23.96 4.53 2.29
N PRO A 154 23.55 5.45 1.40
CA PRO A 154 22.25 6.09 1.48
C PRO A 154 21.12 5.08 1.28
N TRP A 155 20.00 5.30 1.95
CA TRP A 155 18.80 4.48 1.76
C TRP A 155 18.19 4.76 0.39
N THR A 156 17.89 3.71 -0.35
CA THR A 156 17.14 3.83 -1.60
C THR A 156 15.65 3.93 -1.29
N PRO A 157 14.97 5.03 -1.62
CA PRO A 157 13.54 5.16 -1.43
C PRO A 157 12.77 4.10 -2.23
N ILE A 158 11.85 3.40 -1.59
CA ILE A 158 11.03 2.37 -2.25
C ILE A 158 9.58 2.57 -1.91
N ARG A 159 8.74 2.48 -2.92
CA ARG A 159 7.29 2.45 -2.75
C ARG A 159 6.80 1.02 -2.70
N TYR A 160 6.12 0.69 -1.62
CA TYR A 160 5.53 -0.61 -1.37
C TYR A 160 4.02 -0.54 -1.37
N ARG A 161 3.40 -1.63 -1.81
CA ARG A 161 2.01 -1.96 -1.47
C ARG A 161 2.04 -2.95 -0.34
N LEU A 162 1.44 -2.56 0.78
CA LEU A 162 1.28 -3.39 1.95
C LEU A 162 -0.15 -3.93 1.98
N THR A 163 -0.28 -5.21 2.27
CA THR A 163 -1.57 -5.87 2.47
C THR A 163 -1.63 -6.40 3.89
N ALA A 164 -2.64 -6.00 4.65
CA ALA A 164 -2.87 -6.47 6.01
C ALA A 164 -4.10 -7.36 6.10
N VAL A 165 -4.00 -8.44 6.86
CA VAL A 165 -5.06 -9.40 7.13
C VAL A 165 -5.27 -9.58 8.62
N LYS A 166 -6.44 -10.07 9.01
CA LYS A 166 -6.75 -10.34 10.41
C LYS A 166 -6.38 -11.78 10.77
N VAL A 167 -5.36 -11.95 11.63
CA VAL A 167 -4.88 -13.25 12.12
C VAL A 167 -5.15 -13.35 13.61
N LYS A 168 -5.92 -14.35 14.03
CA LYS A 168 -6.27 -14.60 15.46
C LYS A 168 -6.82 -13.35 16.20
N GLY A 169 -7.54 -12.48 15.47
CA GLY A 169 -8.15 -11.27 16.05
C GLY A 169 -7.34 -9.99 15.90
N SER A 170 -6.03 -10.06 15.62
CA SER A 170 -5.13 -8.92 15.41
C SER A 170 -4.85 -8.71 13.93
N TRP A 171 -4.66 -7.45 13.52
CA TRP A 171 -4.21 -7.13 12.17
C TRP A 171 -2.71 -7.36 12.03
N ARG A 172 -2.29 -7.97 10.93
CA ARG A 172 -0.88 -8.19 10.59
C ARG A 172 -0.64 -7.93 9.11
N ILE A 173 0.52 -7.42 8.77
CA ILE A 173 0.96 -7.24 7.39
C ILE A 173 1.28 -8.62 6.82
N ASN A 174 0.56 -9.00 5.77
CA ASN A 174 0.66 -10.31 5.15
C ASN A 174 1.55 -10.32 3.91
N SER A 175 1.65 -9.19 3.22
CA SER A 175 2.53 -9.09 2.05
C SER A 175 3.06 -7.68 1.86
N ILE A 176 4.29 -7.61 1.36
CA ILE A 176 5.00 -6.41 0.95
C ILE A 176 5.32 -6.57 -0.54
N THR A 177 4.73 -5.74 -1.39
CA THR A 177 4.97 -5.78 -2.82
C THR A 177 5.64 -4.48 -3.26
N THR A 178 6.81 -4.57 -3.86
CA THR A 178 7.50 -3.41 -4.41
C THR A 178 6.77 -2.88 -5.64
N LEU A 179 6.40 -1.60 -5.62
CA LEU A 179 5.77 -0.91 -6.75
C LEU A 179 6.79 -0.15 -7.58
N THR A 180 7.65 0.62 -6.93
CA THR A 180 8.64 1.46 -7.59
C THR A 180 9.85 1.59 -6.69
N VAL A 181 11.04 1.46 -7.26
CA VAL A 181 12.32 1.75 -6.61
C VAL A 181 12.73 3.14 -7.06
N ASP A 182 13.18 3.97 -6.13
CA ASP A 182 13.55 5.38 -6.35
C ASP A 182 12.48 6.20 -7.11
N PRO A 183 11.33 6.48 -6.48
CA PRO A 183 10.24 7.21 -7.12
C PRO A 183 10.56 8.69 -7.41
N LYS A 184 11.76 9.19 -7.05
CA LYS A 184 12.27 10.52 -7.43
C LYS A 184 12.81 10.54 -8.86
N ILE A 185 13.10 9.37 -9.45
CA ILE A 185 13.38 9.30 -10.88
C ILE A 185 12.03 9.50 -11.58
N ASP A 186 11.82 10.67 -12.15
CA ASP A 186 10.64 10.97 -12.95
C ASP A 186 10.39 9.81 -13.92
N PRO A 187 9.15 9.31 -14.02
CA PRO A 187 8.83 8.36 -15.08
C PRO A 187 9.28 8.99 -16.40
N LEU A 188 10.00 8.22 -17.21
CA LEU A 188 10.43 8.65 -18.55
C LEU A 188 9.32 9.50 -19.16
N PRO A 189 9.62 10.72 -19.66
CA PRO A 189 8.59 11.56 -20.22
C PRO A 189 7.84 10.73 -21.25
N THR A 190 6.55 10.55 -21.01
CA THR A 190 5.64 9.89 -21.94
C THR A 190 5.86 10.57 -23.29
N ALA A 191 6.26 9.79 -24.29
CA ALA A 191 6.53 10.32 -25.61
C ALA A 191 5.36 11.22 -26.03
N ASP A 192 5.66 12.50 -26.18
CA ASP A 192 4.69 13.50 -26.61
C ASP A 192 4.22 13.06 -28.01
N PRO A 193 2.94 12.71 -28.20
CA PRO A 193 2.46 12.22 -29.47
C PRO A 193 2.64 13.23 -30.63
N ASP A 194 2.87 14.52 -30.32
CA ASP A 194 3.14 15.58 -31.28
C ASP A 194 4.63 15.84 -31.53
N ARG A 195 5.52 15.15 -30.84
CA ARG A 195 6.95 15.24 -31.14
C ARG A 195 7.26 14.31 -32.29
N SER A 196 7.56 14.86 -33.47
CA SER A 196 8.16 14.12 -34.58
C SER A 196 9.34 13.29 -34.08
N PRO A 197 9.43 12.00 -34.45
CA PRO A 197 10.50 11.14 -33.98
C PRO A 197 11.84 11.77 -34.38
N LEU A 198 12.71 12.02 -33.39
CA LEU A 198 14.08 12.42 -33.63
C LEU A 198 14.70 11.44 -34.63
N PRO A 199 15.43 11.92 -35.67
CA PRO A 199 16.04 11.03 -36.62
C PRO A 199 16.92 10.02 -35.87
N MET A 200 16.53 8.75 -35.99
CA MET A 200 17.25 7.64 -35.40
C MET A 200 18.67 7.68 -35.90
N ALA A 201 19.65 7.93 -35.05
CA ALA A 201 21.05 7.88 -35.41
C ALA A 201 21.31 6.51 -36.04
N THR A 202 21.60 6.51 -37.34
CA THR A 202 21.98 5.30 -38.09
C THR A 202 23.18 4.70 -37.38
N PRO A 203 23.15 3.44 -36.94
CA PRO A 203 24.33 2.83 -36.32
C PRO A 203 25.46 2.85 -37.32
N THR A 204 26.46 3.68 -37.07
CA THR A 204 27.71 3.66 -37.82
C THR A 204 28.31 2.27 -37.62
N ALA A 205 28.35 1.48 -38.68
CA ALA A 205 28.95 0.16 -38.67
C ALA A 205 30.39 0.29 -38.18
N SER A 206 30.67 -0.27 -37.02
CA SER A 206 32.05 -0.42 -36.54
C SER A 206 32.86 -1.21 -37.57
N PRO A 207 34.05 -0.75 -37.97
CA PRO A 207 34.87 -1.49 -38.90
C PRO A 207 35.19 -2.89 -38.32
N VAL A 208 34.84 -3.91 -39.08
CA VAL A 208 35.15 -5.32 -38.75
C VAL A 208 36.66 -5.44 -38.66
N PRO A 209 37.25 -5.92 -37.56
CA PRO A 209 38.68 -6.15 -37.48
C PRO A 209 39.08 -7.24 -38.47
N THR A 210 39.93 -6.88 -39.43
CA THR A 210 40.51 -7.83 -40.39
C THR A 210 41.37 -8.85 -39.62
N PRO A 211 41.17 -10.16 -39.80
CA PRO A 211 42.03 -11.15 -39.15
C PRO A 211 43.42 -11.07 -39.72
N ARG A 212 44.41 -10.78 -38.85
CA ARG A 212 45.84 -10.90 -39.20
C ARG A 212 46.14 -12.37 -39.36
N LEU A 213 46.42 -12.78 -40.61
CA LEU A 213 47.08 -14.07 -40.87
C LEU A 213 48.48 -14.01 -40.26
N SER A 214 48.69 -14.72 -39.15
CA SER A 214 50.02 -15.03 -38.63
C SER A 214 50.64 -16.09 -39.50
N LEU A 215 51.68 -15.74 -40.25
CA LEU A 215 52.55 -16.68 -40.96
C LEU A 215 53.19 -17.59 -39.90
N ILE A 216 52.84 -18.87 -39.96
CA ILE A 216 53.53 -19.91 -39.22
C ILE A 216 54.83 -20.20 -39.93
N THR A 217 55.95 -19.81 -39.33
CA THR A 217 57.27 -20.14 -39.80
C THR A 217 57.55 -21.61 -39.39
N PRO A 218 57.89 -22.54 -40.31
CA PRO A 218 58.21 -23.91 -39.94
C PRO A 218 59.61 -23.92 -39.29
N THR A 219 59.67 -24.53 -38.12
CA THR A 219 60.92 -24.83 -37.41
C THR A 219 61.61 -26.01 -38.10
N PRO A 220 62.93 -25.92 -38.48
CA PRO A 220 63.66 -27.05 -39.02
C PRO A 220 64.02 -28.02 -37.89
N PHE A 221 63.76 -29.31 -38.13
CA PHE A 221 64.25 -30.43 -37.31
C PHE A 221 65.76 -30.60 -37.54
N LEU A 222 66.50 -30.63 -36.45
CA LEU A 222 67.80 -31.31 -36.30
C LEU A 222 67.68 -32.28 -35.14
#